data_0c7e9979573b86160d601fc1a8a40764
#
_entry.id   0c7e9979573b86160d601fc1a8a40764
#
_cell.length_a   1.000
_cell.length_b   1.000
_cell.length_c   1.000
_cell.angle_alpha   90.00
_cell.angle_beta   90.00
_cell.angle_gamma   90.00
#
_symmetry.space_group_name_H-M   'P 1'
#
loop_
_entity.id
_entity.type
_entity.pdbx_description
1 polymer ?
#
loop_
_entity_poly.entity_id
_entity_poly.type
_entity_poly.pdbx_seq_one_letter_code
_entity_poly.pdbx_strand_id
1 'polypeptide(L)'
;MLTHRVEPVYPPLARQIHKEGQVELRAIIATDGTIQSLQVVSGDALFLNSAKDAVTQWRYRPTVLNGQPVEIETYITVIYTLQH
;
A
#
# COMPACT_ATOMS: atom_id res chain seq x y z
N MET A 1 -1.16 11.88 6.81
CA MET A 1 -1.91 12.21 5.59
C MET A 1 -1.11 11.80 4.36
N LEU A 2 -1.74 11.12 3.43
CA LEU A 2 -1.10 10.67 2.18
C LEU A 2 -0.88 11.86 1.25
N THR A 3 0.37 12.09 0.84
CA THR A 3 0.71 13.21 -0.04
C THR A 3 1.06 12.77 -1.46
N HIS A 4 1.47 11.52 -1.62
CA HIS A 4 1.79 10.97 -2.93
C HIS A 4 1.33 9.52 -2.97
N ARG A 5 0.54 9.19 -3.97
CA ARG A 5 -0.01 7.86 -4.14
C ARG A 5 0.35 7.34 -5.53
N VAL A 6 0.82 6.09 -5.58
CA VAL A 6 1.08 5.39 -6.83
C VAL A 6 0.04 4.30 -6.97
N GLU A 7 -0.68 4.30 -8.10
CA GLU A 7 -1.69 3.28 -8.35
C GLU A 7 -1.00 1.95 -8.69
N PRO A 8 -1.47 0.85 -8.10
CA PRO A 8 -0.90 -0.46 -8.43
C PRO A 8 -1.27 -0.86 -9.85
N VAL A 9 -0.33 -1.57 -10.48
CA VAL A 9 -0.57 -2.14 -11.81
C VAL A 9 -1.41 -3.40 -11.63
N TYR A 10 -2.51 -3.50 -12.36
CA TYR A 10 -3.32 -4.72 -12.34
C TYR A 10 -2.50 -5.85 -12.97
N PRO A 11 -2.23 -6.95 -12.24
CA PRO A 11 -1.40 -8.01 -12.81
C PRO A 11 -2.03 -8.60 -14.09
N PRO A 12 -1.24 -8.75 -15.15
CA PRO A 12 -1.79 -9.23 -16.43
C PRO A 12 -2.49 -10.58 -16.33
N LEU A 13 -1.94 -11.51 -15.56
CA LEU A 13 -2.56 -12.82 -15.39
C LEU A 13 -3.92 -12.70 -14.71
N ALA A 14 -4.00 -11.88 -13.66
CA ALA A 14 -5.25 -11.67 -12.93
C ALA A 14 -6.30 -11.02 -13.85
N ARG A 15 -5.87 -10.07 -14.67
CA ARG A 15 -6.79 -9.43 -15.64
C ARG A 15 -7.27 -10.46 -16.67
N GLN A 16 -6.38 -11.31 -17.14
CA GLN A 16 -6.69 -12.30 -18.16
C GLN A 16 -7.74 -13.30 -17.69
N ILE A 17 -7.67 -13.71 -16.43
CA ILE A 17 -8.62 -14.67 -15.85
C ILE A 17 -9.76 -13.97 -15.11
N HIS A 18 -9.89 -12.66 -15.25
CA HIS A 18 -10.93 -11.85 -14.61
C HIS A 18 -10.97 -12.00 -13.09
N LYS A 19 -9.78 -12.07 -12.48
CA LYS A 19 -9.65 -12.22 -11.04
C LYS A 19 -9.67 -10.87 -10.36
N GLU A 20 -10.55 -10.71 -9.39
CA GLU A 20 -10.59 -9.56 -8.50
C GLU A 20 -10.16 -9.98 -7.12
N GLY A 21 -9.76 -9.00 -6.30
CA GLY A 21 -9.37 -9.31 -4.94
C GLY A 21 -8.87 -8.10 -4.21
N GLN A 22 -8.27 -8.35 -3.06
CA GLN A 22 -7.69 -7.27 -2.27
C GLN A 22 -6.48 -7.78 -1.51
N VAL A 23 -5.62 -6.83 -1.12
CA VAL A 23 -4.45 -7.08 -0.30
C VAL A 23 -4.50 -6.12 0.87
N GLU A 24 -4.31 -6.63 2.08
CA GLU A 24 -4.19 -5.82 3.27
C GLU A 24 -2.74 -5.82 3.73
N LEU A 25 -2.20 -4.62 3.91
CA LEU A 25 -0.80 -4.41 4.28
C LEU A 25 -0.74 -3.64 5.58
N ARG A 26 0.24 -4.00 6.40
CA ARG A 26 0.60 -3.22 7.58
C ARG A 26 1.85 -2.44 7.24
N ALA A 27 1.80 -1.13 7.37
CA ALA A 27 2.90 -0.25 7.01
C ALA A 27 3.41 0.50 8.22
N ILE A 28 4.73 0.65 8.31
CA ILE A 28 5.37 1.58 9.24
C ILE A 28 5.82 2.77 8.41
N ILE A 29 5.32 3.94 8.77
CA ILE A 29 5.66 5.20 8.10
C ILE A 29 6.76 5.86 8.89
N ALA A 30 7.89 6.12 8.23
CA ALA A 30 9.06 6.72 8.86
C ALA A 30 8.79 8.19 9.22
N THR A 31 9.67 8.76 10.02
CA THR A 31 9.55 10.15 10.47
C THR A 31 9.57 11.15 9.32
N ASP A 32 10.12 10.78 8.17
CA ASP A 32 10.14 11.65 6.97
C ASP A 32 8.96 11.40 6.03
N GLY A 33 8.04 10.51 6.39
CA GLY A 33 6.85 10.22 5.58
C GLY A 33 7.01 9.11 4.55
N THR A 34 8.20 8.50 4.48
CA THR A 34 8.41 7.37 3.57
C THR A 34 7.93 6.06 4.20
N ILE A 35 7.73 5.04 3.37
CA ILE A 35 7.35 3.71 3.87
C ILE A 35 8.62 2.99 4.34
N GLN A 36 8.71 2.79 5.64
CA GLN A 36 9.88 2.16 6.24
C GLN A 36 9.81 0.64 6.15
N SER A 37 8.63 0.07 6.36
CA SER A 37 8.43 -1.38 6.22
C SER A 37 7.00 -1.67 5.82
N LEU A 38 6.84 -2.80 5.12
CA LEU A 38 5.54 -3.32 4.70
C LEU A 38 5.47 -4.80 5.03
N GLN A 39 4.34 -5.19 5.63
CA GLN A 39 4.05 -6.60 5.87
C GLN A 39 2.69 -6.93 5.27
N VAL A 40 2.59 -8.09 4.64
CA VAL A 40 1.32 -8.59 4.13
C VAL A 40 0.54 -9.18 5.31
N VAL A 41 -0.65 -8.65 5.57
CA VAL A 41 -1.55 -9.19 6.57
C VAL A 41 -2.40 -10.29 5.96
N SER A 42 -2.96 -10.00 4.78
CA SER A 42 -3.77 -10.98 4.05
C SER A 42 -3.85 -10.55 2.59
N GLY A 43 -4.23 -11.48 1.73
CA GLY A 43 -4.43 -11.13 0.33
C GLY A 43 -4.17 -12.30 -0.60
N ASP A 44 -4.64 -12.13 -1.83
CA ASP A 44 -4.45 -13.12 -2.88
C ASP A 44 -3.03 -13.02 -3.43
N ALA A 45 -2.38 -14.17 -3.60
CA ALA A 45 -1.00 -14.22 -4.05
C ALA A 45 -0.77 -13.52 -5.40
N LEU A 46 -1.77 -13.51 -6.28
CA LEU A 46 -1.65 -12.85 -7.59
C LEU A 46 -1.44 -11.35 -7.48
N PHE A 47 -1.88 -10.73 -6.38
CA PHE A 47 -1.84 -9.28 -6.24
C PHE A 47 -0.74 -8.78 -5.30
N LEU A 48 -0.05 -9.66 -4.58
CA LEU A 48 0.87 -9.25 -3.51
C LEU A 48 1.99 -8.35 -4.01
N ASN A 49 2.68 -8.77 -5.08
CA ASN A 49 3.82 -8.00 -5.57
C ASN A 49 3.38 -6.64 -6.11
N SER A 50 2.28 -6.60 -6.85
CA SER A 50 1.75 -5.36 -7.40
C SER A 50 1.39 -4.37 -6.28
N ALA A 51 0.74 -4.86 -5.23
CA ALA A 51 0.35 -4.02 -4.11
C ALA A 51 1.57 -3.47 -3.37
N LYS A 52 2.55 -4.33 -3.09
CA LYS A 52 3.77 -3.92 -2.38
C LYS A 52 4.56 -2.92 -3.21
N ASP A 53 4.73 -3.18 -4.50
CA ASP A 53 5.49 -2.28 -5.38
C ASP A 53 4.86 -0.89 -5.41
N ALA A 54 3.54 -0.80 -5.46
CA ALA A 54 2.86 0.49 -5.49
C ALA A 54 3.00 1.21 -4.15
N VAL A 55 2.69 0.52 -3.05
CA VAL A 55 2.62 1.16 -1.73
C VAL A 55 3.99 1.58 -1.22
N THR A 56 5.06 0.87 -1.57
CA THR A 56 6.41 1.30 -1.19
C THR A 56 6.77 2.67 -1.74
N GLN A 57 6.11 3.11 -2.80
CA GLN A 57 6.35 4.42 -3.40
C GLN A 57 5.44 5.51 -2.87
N TRP A 58 4.50 5.17 -1.99
CA TRP A 58 3.62 6.15 -1.38
C TRP A 58 4.41 7.04 -0.43
N ARG A 59 3.92 8.26 -0.27
CA ARG A 59 4.52 9.22 0.66
C ARG A 59 3.44 9.86 1.50
N TYR A 60 3.75 10.06 2.76
CA TYR A 60 2.85 10.67 3.73
C TYR A 60 3.45 11.95 4.26
N ARG A 61 2.58 12.86 4.70
CA ARG A 61 3.05 13.99 5.49
C ARG A 61 3.53 13.44 6.84
N PRO A 62 4.74 13.83 7.30
CA PRO A 62 5.21 13.38 8.60
C PRO A 62 4.22 13.73 9.71
N THR A 63 4.03 12.78 10.64
CA THR A 63 3.21 13.00 11.82
C THR A 63 4.09 13.59 12.91
N VAL A 64 3.63 14.67 13.50
CA VAL A 64 4.36 15.39 14.56
C VAL A 64 3.63 15.24 15.86
N LEU A 65 4.33 14.82 16.91
CA LEU A 65 3.80 14.69 18.26
C LEU A 65 4.72 15.49 19.19
N ASN A 66 4.14 16.44 19.88
CA ASN A 66 4.91 17.32 20.81
C ASN A 66 6.12 17.95 20.13
N GLY A 67 5.95 18.40 18.88
CA GLY A 67 7.00 19.06 18.12
C GLY A 67 8.01 18.14 17.49
N GLN A 68 7.85 16.82 17.63
CA GLN A 68 8.80 15.83 17.10
C GLN A 68 8.14 14.95 16.06
N PRO A 69 8.77 14.74 14.88
CA PRO A 69 8.29 13.74 13.94
C PRO A 69 8.36 12.34 14.56
N VAL A 70 7.32 11.56 14.35
CA VAL A 70 7.24 10.21 14.92
C VAL A 70 6.89 9.21 13.83
N GLU A 71 7.31 7.95 14.04
CA GLU A 71 6.86 6.84 13.19
C GLU A 71 5.41 6.53 13.53
N ILE A 72 4.66 6.10 12.53
CA ILE A 72 3.29 5.62 12.75
C ILE A 72 3.07 4.31 12.02
N GLU A 73 2.18 3.51 12.61
CA GLU A 73 1.72 2.28 11.98
C GLU A 73 0.35 2.53 11.37
N THR A 74 0.15 2.04 10.15
CA THR A 74 -1.14 2.14 9.51
C THR A 74 -1.42 0.86 8.72
N TYR A 75 -2.69 0.58 8.49
CA TYR A 75 -3.14 -0.52 7.66
C TYR A 75 -3.67 0.04 6.36
N ILE A 76 -3.26 -0.58 5.26
CA ILE A 76 -3.61 -0.14 3.91
C ILE A 76 -4.29 -1.31 3.20
N THR A 77 -5.49 -1.07 2.68
CA THR A 77 -6.21 -2.05 1.88
C THR A 77 -6.16 -1.63 0.42
N VAL A 78 -5.59 -2.47 -0.43
CA VAL A 78 -5.51 -2.25 -1.87
C VAL A 78 -6.55 -3.16 -2.52
N ILE A 79 -7.48 -2.55 -3.25
CA ILE A 79 -8.61 -3.27 -3.85
C ILE A 79 -8.42 -3.32 -5.36
N TYR A 80 -8.55 -4.52 -5.91
CA TYR A 80 -8.43 -4.76 -7.35
C TYR A 80 -9.78 -5.17 -7.90
N THR A 81 -10.37 -4.31 -8.71
CA THR A 81 -11.65 -4.58 -9.36
C THR A 81 -11.52 -4.33 -10.84
N LEU A 82 -12.33 -5.05 -11.61
CA LEU A 82 -12.40 -4.88 -13.06
C LEU A 82 -13.69 -4.17 -13.40
N GLN A 83 -13.61 -3.22 -14.34
CA GLN A 83 -14.78 -2.57 -14.88
C GLN A 83 -15.28 -3.37 -16.07
N HIS A 84 -16.59 -3.54 -16.14
CA HIS A 84 -17.24 -4.30 -17.21
C HIS A 84 -18.01 -3.38 -18.14
#